data_aafd5f82fb808bffd1a75df8cd4085cb
#
_entry.id   aafd5f82fb808bffd1a75df8cd4085cb
#
_cell.length_a   1.000
_cell.length_b   1.000
_cell.length_c   1.000
_cell.angle_alpha   90.00
_cell.angle_beta   90.00
_cell.angle_gamma   90.00
#
_symmetry.space_group_name_H-M   'P 1'
#
loop_
_entity.id
_entity.type
_entity.pdbx_description
1 polymer ?
#
loop_
_entity_poly.entity_id
_entity_poly.type
_entity_poly.pdbx_seq_one_letter_code
_entity_poly.pdbx_strand_id
1 'polypeptide(L)'
;MQNLTPKHIPRKSGNTVGSLRQLARTLLLGLCIGTGVTISTAWAEEPSAHSMHDMHSMHDMSDMKDMDMSGMEHMDHSMHQQSLSKRGAYTSSVVSYSVPDVKLVDENGKSISMRELTDGHSPVMLNFIFTTCTTICPVMTSTFHQVQEKLGKTRKDVRMVSISIDPENDTPKKLKEYTAKNMVGAQWTFLTGSLENSLAVQKAFGAFAGEKMNHKPVTFIKAKGTGSQWLRMEGLAEAGQILNEYDKLVMNK
;
A
#
# COMPACT_ATOMS: atom_id res chain seq x y z
N MET A 1 -39.02 -2.56 55.81
CA MET A 1 -38.85 -1.10 55.89
C MET A 1 -37.52 -0.82 56.54
N GLN A 2 -36.49 -0.57 55.74
CA GLN A 2 -35.26 0.07 56.22
C GLN A 2 -34.71 0.89 55.04
N ASN A 3 -34.79 2.21 55.22
CA ASN A 3 -34.22 3.23 54.29
C ASN A 3 -32.71 3.23 54.41
N LEU A 4 -32.03 3.11 53.28
CA LEU A 4 -30.62 3.41 53.15
C LEU A 4 -30.43 4.63 52.22
N THR A 5 -30.06 5.73 52.86
CA THR A 5 -29.68 7.00 52.24
C THR A 5 -28.31 6.90 51.54
N PRO A 6 -28.07 7.57 50.39
CA PRO A 6 -26.79 7.54 49.73
C PRO A 6 -25.80 8.50 50.39
N LYS A 7 -24.57 8.02 50.60
CA LYS A 7 -23.42 8.79 51.08
C LYS A 7 -22.88 9.75 50.02
N HIS A 8 -22.86 11.01 50.41
CA HIS A 8 -22.28 12.12 49.69
C HIS A 8 -20.73 12.03 49.74
N ILE A 9 -20.06 12.04 48.56
CA ILE A 9 -18.60 12.15 48.46
C ILE A 9 -18.24 13.57 48.04
N PRO A 10 -17.35 14.29 48.77
CA PRO A 10 -17.01 15.67 48.42
C PRO A 10 -16.02 15.75 47.27
N ARG A 11 -16.28 16.66 46.32
CA ARG A 11 -15.35 17.12 45.29
C ARG A 11 -14.21 17.89 45.93
N LYS A 12 -12.97 17.46 45.66
CA LYS A 12 -11.79 18.31 45.88
C LYS A 12 -11.53 19.15 44.62
N SER A 13 -11.71 20.45 44.77
CA SER A 13 -11.21 21.52 43.96
C SER A 13 -9.72 21.69 44.26
N GLY A 14 -8.90 21.74 43.23
CA GLY A 14 -7.47 22.03 43.31
C GLY A 14 -7.03 22.79 42.08
N ASN A 15 -7.26 24.12 42.14
CA ASN A 15 -6.55 25.07 41.29
C ASN A 15 -5.09 25.14 41.71
N THR A 16 -4.17 25.04 40.75
CA THR A 16 -2.87 25.70 40.84
C THR A 16 -2.44 26.20 39.46
N VAL A 17 -2.45 27.53 39.41
CA VAL A 17 -1.88 28.41 38.39
C VAL A 17 -0.38 28.53 38.68
N GLY A 18 0.41 28.66 37.67
CA GLY A 18 1.81 29.05 37.74
C GLY A 18 2.70 28.13 36.87
N SER A 19 3.53 28.63 36.04
CA SER A 19 4.25 29.87 35.89
C SER A 19 4.94 29.87 34.53
N LEU A 20 4.88 31.00 33.84
CA LEU A 20 5.78 31.39 32.74
C LEU A 20 7.24 31.22 33.13
N ARG A 21 8.06 30.65 32.28
CA ARG A 21 9.49 31.00 32.17
C ARG A 21 9.89 31.13 30.71
N GLN A 22 9.86 32.37 30.23
CA GLN A 22 10.76 32.88 29.20
C GLN A 22 12.15 33.01 29.81
N LEU A 23 13.16 32.91 28.98
CA LEU A 23 14.54 33.39 29.00
C LEU A 23 15.40 32.30 28.33
N ALA A 24 16.34 32.52 27.43
CA ALA A 24 17.01 33.72 26.97
C ALA A 24 17.67 33.44 25.62
N ARG A 25 17.64 34.40 24.76
CA ARG A 25 18.51 34.52 23.58
C ARG A 25 19.94 34.75 24.08
N THR A 26 20.89 33.96 23.61
CA THR A 26 22.31 34.32 23.68
C THR A 26 22.85 34.35 22.25
N LEU A 27 23.04 35.57 21.75
CA LEU A 27 23.89 35.94 20.62
C LEU A 27 25.35 35.70 21.06
N LEU A 28 26.09 34.89 20.33
CA LEU A 28 27.55 34.91 20.36
C LEU A 28 28.04 35.23 18.96
N LEU A 29 28.38 36.48 18.76
CA LEU A 29 29.28 36.94 17.70
C LEU A 29 30.70 36.43 18.02
N GLY A 30 31.19 35.49 17.22
CA GLY A 30 32.57 35.08 17.17
C GLY A 30 33.22 35.54 15.88
N LEU A 31 33.97 36.62 16.01
CA LEU A 31 34.87 37.17 15.01
C LEU A 31 36.10 36.25 14.91
N CYS A 32 36.34 35.56 13.81
CA CYS A 32 37.60 34.91 13.49
C CYS A 32 38.18 35.44 12.18
N ILE A 33 39.28 36.12 12.40
CA ILE A 33 40.20 36.72 11.45
C ILE A 33 40.89 35.67 10.59
N GLY A 34 41.09 35.99 9.36
CA GLY A 34 41.65 35.34 8.22
C GLY A 34 42.85 34.42 8.38
N THR A 35 42.88 33.41 7.55
CA THR A 35 44.11 32.92 6.88
C THR A 35 43.70 32.51 5.47
N GLY A 36 44.29 33.16 4.50
CA GLY A 36 44.10 32.86 3.09
C GLY A 36 44.63 31.48 2.73
N VAL A 37 43.75 30.66 2.15
CA VAL A 37 44.16 29.49 1.41
C VAL A 37 43.76 29.75 -0.04
N THR A 38 44.76 29.96 -0.86
CA THR A 38 44.62 30.03 -2.33
C THR A 38 44.29 28.63 -2.84
N ILE A 39 43.04 28.41 -3.23
CA ILE A 39 42.69 27.19 -3.93
C ILE A 39 42.93 27.42 -5.41
N SER A 40 43.95 26.76 -5.94
CA SER A 40 44.22 26.64 -7.36
C SER A 40 43.03 25.96 -8.03
N THR A 41 42.37 26.66 -8.94
CA THR A 41 41.37 26.09 -9.84
C THR A 41 42.09 25.24 -10.85
N ALA A 42 42.08 23.91 -10.66
CA ALA A 42 42.37 22.97 -11.71
C ALA A 42 41.18 22.96 -12.69
N TRP A 43 41.43 23.37 -13.89
CA TRP A 43 40.51 23.27 -15.01
C TRP A 43 40.33 21.79 -15.34
N ALA A 44 39.15 21.22 -15.07
CA ALA A 44 38.78 19.94 -15.63
C ALA A 44 38.42 20.18 -17.12
N GLU A 45 39.17 19.54 -18.00
CA GLU A 45 38.90 19.45 -19.41
C GLU A 45 37.54 18.80 -19.64
N GLU A 46 36.68 19.49 -20.37
CA GLU A 46 35.44 18.92 -20.89
C GLU A 46 35.79 17.83 -21.92
N PRO A 47 35.14 16.64 -21.88
CA PRO A 47 35.29 15.69 -22.94
C PRO A 47 34.61 16.24 -24.20
N SER A 48 35.41 16.34 -25.29
CA SER A 48 35.06 16.77 -26.62
C SER A 48 33.74 16.15 -27.11
N ALA A 49 32.89 17.03 -27.63
CA ALA A 49 31.70 16.67 -28.38
C ALA A 49 32.11 15.73 -29.55
N HIS A 50 31.65 14.47 -29.47
CA HIS A 50 31.66 13.61 -30.66
C HIS A 50 30.66 14.18 -31.66
N SER A 51 31.24 14.62 -32.76
CA SER A 51 30.62 15.00 -34.01
C SER A 51 29.54 13.98 -34.41
N MET A 52 28.27 14.43 -34.38
CA MET A 52 27.21 13.77 -35.14
C MET A 52 27.41 14.10 -36.61
N HIS A 53 28.21 13.31 -37.30
CA HIS A 53 28.27 13.31 -38.77
C HIS A 53 27.47 12.14 -39.31
N ASP A 54 26.54 12.51 -40.18
CA ASP A 54 26.00 11.73 -41.29
C ASP A 54 25.16 10.48 -40.94
N MET A 55 23.88 10.70 -40.61
CA MET A 55 22.82 9.80 -41.02
C MET A 55 21.75 10.55 -41.84
N HIS A 56 22.16 11.10 -42.96
CA HIS A 56 21.28 11.39 -44.08
C HIS A 56 21.65 10.50 -45.25
N SER A 57 21.33 9.21 -45.13
CA SER A 57 21.06 8.39 -46.30
C SER A 57 19.55 8.16 -46.28
N MET A 58 18.82 9.08 -46.89
CA MET A 58 17.45 8.84 -47.31
C MET A 58 17.51 7.73 -48.37
N HIS A 59 17.24 6.50 -47.96
CA HIS A 59 16.88 5.47 -48.91
C HIS A 59 15.59 5.89 -49.61
N ASP A 60 15.73 6.04 -50.90
CA ASP A 60 14.69 6.31 -51.88
C ASP A 60 13.49 5.34 -51.64
N MET A 61 12.33 5.91 -51.34
CA MET A 61 11.07 5.17 -51.08
C MET A 61 10.43 4.64 -52.37
N SER A 62 11.17 4.62 -53.50
CA SER A 62 10.66 4.16 -54.78
C SER A 62 10.65 2.63 -54.97
N ASP A 63 11.40 1.89 -54.14
CA ASP A 63 11.52 0.42 -54.27
C ASP A 63 10.62 -0.42 -53.35
N MET A 64 9.68 0.19 -52.65
CA MET A 64 8.71 -0.54 -51.79
C MET A 64 7.39 -0.90 -52.49
N LYS A 65 7.38 -1.00 -53.82
CA LYS A 65 6.12 -1.26 -54.53
C LYS A 65 5.77 -2.74 -54.71
N ASP A 66 6.69 -3.65 -54.39
CA ASP A 66 6.51 -5.10 -54.61
C ASP A 66 6.77 -5.95 -53.36
N MET A 67 6.57 -5.40 -52.14
CA MET A 67 6.44 -6.25 -50.96
C MET A 67 5.02 -6.81 -50.88
N ASP A 68 4.89 -8.08 -51.24
CA ASP A 68 3.69 -8.87 -51.02
C ASP A 68 3.27 -8.85 -49.53
N MET A 69 2.28 -8.02 -49.20
CA MET A 69 1.71 -7.88 -47.88
C MET A 69 0.69 -8.99 -47.54
N SER A 70 0.61 -10.05 -48.36
CA SER A 70 -0.33 -11.17 -48.13
C SER A 70 0.07 -12.08 -46.94
N GLY A 71 1.27 -11.91 -46.38
CA GLY A 71 1.77 -12.68 -45.22
C GLY A 71 1.59 -12.05 -43.84
N MET A 72 1.04 -10.82 -43.74
CA MET A 72 0.84 -10.13 -42.46
C MET A 72 -0.59 -10.19 -41.92
N GLU A 73 -1.47 -10.95 -42.54
CA GLU A 73 -2.79 -11.29 -41.97
C GLU A 73 -2.62 -12.50 -41.05
N HIS A 74 -2.56 -12.24 -39.81
CA HIS A 74 -2.85 -13.02 -38.60
C HIS A 74 -1.76 -12.87 -37.53
N MET A 75 -1.46 -11.64 -37.13
CA MET A 75 -1.04 -11.46 -35.72
C MET A 75 -2.28 -11.77 -34.90
N ASP A 76 -2.22 -12.95 -34.26
CA ASP A 76 -3.30 -13.48 -33.46
C ASP A 76 -3.65 -12.52 -32.30
N HIS A 77 -4.61 -11.62 -32.53
CA HIS A 77 -5.20 -10.75 -31.51
C HIS A 77 -5.91 -11.54 -30.41
N SER A 78 -6.04 -12.88 -30.56
CA SER A 78 -6.72 -13.74 -29.58
C SER A 78 -5.97 -13.82 -28.26
N MET A 79 -4.63 -13.82 -28.30
CA MET A 79 -3.80 -13.81 -27.07
C MET A 79 -3.95 -12.52 -26.28
N HIS A 80 -4.09 -11.38 -26.95
CA HIS A 80 -4.30 -10.09 -26.27
C HIS A 80 -5.72 -9.99 -25.72
N GLN A 81 -6.70 -10.52 -26.42
CA GLN A 81 -8.11 -10.57 -26.01
C GLN A 81 -8.32 -11.56 -24.85
N GLN A 82 -7.60 -12.69 -24.82
CA GLN A 82 -7.61 -13.64 -23.69
C GLN A 82 -6.96 -13.05 -22.43
N SER A 83 -5.93 -12.22 -22.55
CA SER A 83 -5.34 -11.53 -21.40
C SER A 83 -6.25 -10.45 -20.84
N LEU A 84 -7.05 -9.79 -21.68
CA LEU A 84 -8.05 -8.81 -21.27
C LEU A 84 -9.30 -9.48 -20.67
N SER A 85 -9.71 -10.63 -21.16
CA SER A 85 -10.87 -11.38 -20.61
C SER A 85 -10.60 -11.99 -19.23
N LYS A 86 -9.33 -12.17 -18.84
CA LYS A 86 -8.94 -12.60 -17.48
C LYS A 86 -8.87 -11.45 -16.49
N ARG A 87 -8.82 -10.20 -16.93
CA ARG A 87 -8.93 -9.03 -16.05
C ARG A 87 -10.39 -8.90 -15.60
N GLY A 88 -10.59 -8.82 -14.29
CA GLY A 88 -11.92 -8.75 -13.70
C GLY A 88 -12.60 -10.09 -13.48
N ALA A 89 -11.97 -11.22 -13.82
CA ALA A 89 -12.47 -12.53 -13.45
C ALA A 89 -12.13 -12.81 -11.98
N TYR A 90 -13.15 -12.94 -11.15
CA TYR A 90 -13.01 -13.32 -9.74
C TYR A 90 -14.18 -14.21 -9.33
N THR A 91 -13.97 -14.97 -8.25
CA THR A 91 -15.05 -15.65 -7.52
C THR A 91 -15.19 -15.01 -6.15
N SER A 92 -16.40 -14.96 -5.60
CA SER A 92 -16.63 -14.44 -4.26
C SER A 92 -17.36 -15.44 -3.37
N SER A 93 -17.00 -15.46 -2.09
CA SER A 93 -17.62 -16.31 -1.08
C SER A 93 -17.56 -15.65 0.29
N VAL A 94 -18.59 -15.87 1.12
CA VAL A 94 -18.58 -15.43 2.52
C VAL A 94 -17.96 -16.53 3.37
N VAL A 95 -16.90 -16.18 4.11
CA VAL A 95 -16.12 -17.11 4.94
C VAL A 95 -15.92 -16.52 6.33
N SER A 96 -15.98 -17.35 7.36
CA SER A 96 -15.64 -16.95 8.73
C SER A 96 -14.17 -17.21 9.01
N TYR A 97 -13.44 -16.17 9.44
CA TYR A 97 -12.03 -16.26 9.80
C TYR A 97 -11.82 -15.99 11.29
N SER A 98 -10.98 -16.79 11.92
CA SER A 98 -10.47 -16.54 13.26
C SER A 98 -9.14 -15.80 13.15
N VAL A 99 -9.19 -14.48 13.32
CA VAL A 99 -7.98 -13.64 13.22
C VAL A 99 -7.07 -13.92 14.42
N PRO A 100 -5.77 -14.23 14.20
CA PRO A 100 -4.85 -14.54 15.27
C PRO A 100 -4.54 -13.29 16.12
N ASP A 101 -4.27 -13.51 17.41
CA ASP A 101 -3.86 -12.43 18.32
C ASP A 101 -2.36 -12.17 18.20
N VAL A 102 -1.97 -11.59 17.07
CA VAL A 102 -0.58 -11.25 16.76
C VAL A 102 -0.44 -9.77 16.46
N LYS A 103 0.77 -9.27 16.61
CA LYS A 103 1.13 -7.90 16.24
C LYS A 103 2.00 -7.92 14.99
N LEU A 104 1.66 -7.07 14.04
CA LEU A 104 2.47 -6.73 12.88
C LEU A 104 3.04 -5.32 13.06
N VAL A 105 3.88 -4.88 12.12
CA VAL A 105 4.52 -3.57 12.14
C VAL A 105 4.17 -2.85 10.84
N ASP A 106 3.76 -1.59 10.93
CA ASP A 106 3.45 -0.79 9.76
C ASP A 106 4.73 -0.23 9.09
N GLU A 107 4.57 0.42 7.96
CA GLU A 107 5.64 1.05 7.18
C GLU A 107 6.36 2.19 7.95
N ASN A 108 5.81 2.65 9.07
CA ASN A 108 6.42 3.66 9.94
C ASN A 108 7.06 3.06 11.20
N GLY A 109 7.06 1.73 11.33
CA GLY A 109 7.60 1.01 12.49
C GLY A 109 6.65 0.92 13.67
N LYS A 110 5.38 1.31 13.52
CA LYS A 110 4.38 1.23 14.59
C LYS A 110 3.82 -0.19 14.68
N SER A 111 3.72 -0.70 15.90
CA SER A 111 3.09 -2.00 16.17
C SER A 111 1.57 -1.92 16.04
N ILE A 112 0.98 -2.81 15.26
CA ILE A 112 -0.46 -2.90 14.95
C ILE A 112 -0.97 -4.27 15.37
N SER A 113 -1.97 -4.31 16.24
CA SER A 113 -2.67 -5.55 16.61
C SER A 113 -3.61 -5.97 15.48
N MET A 114 -3.49 -7.20 14.99
CA MET A 114 -4.41 -7.75 13.99
C MET A 114 -5.83 -7.86 14.54
N ARG A 115 -5.99 -8.17 15.82
CA ARG A 115 -7.30 -8.20 16.48
C ARG A 115 -7.96 -6.83 16.48
N GLU A 116 -7.26 -5.78 16.93
CA GLU A 116 -7.79 -4.40 16.96
C GLU A 116 -8.06 -3.83 15.56
N LEU A 117 -7.23 -4.19 14.59
CA LEU A 117 -7.41 -3.80 13.20
C LEU A 117 -8.72 -4.35 12.63
N THR A 118 -9.11 -5.56 13.06
CA THR A 118 -10.24 -6.32 12.50
C THR A 118 -11.40 -6.50 13.48
N ASP A 119 -11.46 -5.72 14.56
CA ASP A 119 -12.45 -5.82 15.64
C ASP A 119 -13.92 -5.56 15.21
N GLY A 120 -14.11 -5.10 13.97
CA GLY A 120 -15.43 -4.81 13.41
C GLY A 120 -15.96 -3.40 13.68
N HIS A 121 -15.18 -2.53 14.34
CA HIS A 121 -15.57 -1.12 14.51
C HIS A 121 -15.51 -0.32 13.22
N SER A 122 -14.65 -0.72 12.30
CA SER A 122 -14.53 -0.12 10.96
C SER A 122 -14.59 -1.21 9.88
N PRO A 123 -15.06 -0.89 8.67
CA PRO A 123 -14.89 -1.78 7.53
C PRO A 123 -13.40 -1.95 7.21
N VAL A 124 -13.03 -3.14 6.73
CA VAL A 124 -11.65 -3.47 6.35
C VAL A 124 -11.62 -4.08 4.96
N MET A 125 -10.72 -3.59 4.11
CA MET A 125 -10.33 -4.21 2.86
C MET A 125 -8.88 -4.65 2.98
N LEU A 126 -8.61 -5.94 2.80
CA LEU A 126 -7.30 -6.52 3.03
C LEU A 126 -6.85 -7.34 1.84
N ASN A 127 -5.56 -7.26 1.51
CA ASN A 127 -4.90 -8.17 0.58
C ASN A 127 -3.51 -8.58 1.11
N PHE A 128 -2.93 -9.58 0.45
CA PHE A 128 -1.57 -10.02 0.70
C PHE A 128 -0.70 -9.69 -0.51
N ILE A 129 0.51 -9.19 -0.26
CA ILE A 129 1.48 -8.81 -1.30
C ILE A 129 2.92 -9.14 -0.86
N PHE A 130 3.87 -8.98 -1.76
CA PHE A 130 5.28 -8.79 -1.42
C PHE A 130 5.92 -7.81 -2.42
N THR A 131 6.86 -6.98 -1.94
CA THR A 131 7.35 -5.83 -2.71
C THR A 131 8.20 -6.20 -3.93
N THR A 132 8.81 -7.39 -3.90
CA THR A 132 9.64 -7.89 -5.00
C THR A 132 8.87 -8.69 -6.07
N CYS A 133 7.55 -8.81 -5.92
CA CYS A 133 6.70 -9.43 -6.93
C CYS A 133 6.61 -8.57 -8.18
N THR A 134 6.83 -9.17 -9.34
CA THR A 134 6.78 -8.48 -10.65
C THR A 134 5.54 -8.84 -11.48
N THR A 135 4.65 -9.66 -10.96
CA THR A 135 3.48 -10.19 -11.69
C THR A 135 2.16 -9.66 -11.14
N ILE A 136 1.57 -10.35 -10.16
CA ILE A 136 0.22 -10.03 -9.66
C ILE A 136 0.18 -8.87 -8.66
N CYS A 137 1.21 -8.72 -7.80
CA CYS A 137 1.19 -7.69 -6.76
C CYS A 137 1.13 -6.26 -7.30
N PRO A 138 1.85 -5.88 -8.39
CA PRO A 138 1.68 -4.56 -8.99
C PRO A 138 0.25 -4.30 -9.46
N VAL A 139 -0.41 -5.30 -10.02
CA VAL A 139 -1.82 -5.21 -10.47
C VAL A 139 -2.75 -5.01 -9.26
N MET A 140 -2.59 -5.82 -8.21
CA MET A 140 -3.38 -5.70 -6.98
C MET A 140 -3.18 -4.35 -6.30
N THR A 141 -1.93 -3.85 -6.25
CA THR A 141 -1.60 -2.54 -5.68
C THR A 141 -2.23 -1.41 -6.49
N SER A 142 -2.15 -1.46 -7.82
CA SER A 142 -2.81 -0.49 -8.69
C SER A 142 -4.33 -0.51 -8.52
N THR A 143 -4.93 -1.69 -8.39
CA THR A 143 -6.36 -1.83 -8.11
C THR A 143 -6.75 -1.23 -6.77
N PHE A 144 -5.98 -1.48 -5.71
CA PHE A 144 -6.22 -0.90 -4.39
C PHE A 144 -6.02 0.62 -4.39
N HIS A 145 -5.06 1.14 -5.15
CA HIS A 145 -4.93 2.60 -5.34
C HIS A 145 -6.21 3.19 -5.95
N GLN A 146 -6.76 2.58 -7.01
CA GLN A 146 -8.02 3.01 -7.60
C GLN A 146 -9.21 2.88 -6.63
N VAL A 147 -9.24 1.85 -5.77
CA VAL A 147 -10.24 1.71 -4.70
C VAL A 147 -10.11 2.88 -3.72
N GLN A 148 -8.89 3.20 -3.27
CA GLN A 148 -8.61 4.34 -2.40
C GLN A 148 -9.13 5.66 -2.99
N GLU A 149 -8.84 5.93 -4.27
CA GLU A 149 -9.32 7.13 -4.95
C GLU A 149 -10.85 7.20 -5.02
N LYS A 150 -11.51 6.08 -5.35
CA LYS A 150 -12.97 5.99 -5.43
C LYS A 150 -13.66 6.08 -4.07
N LEU A 151 -13.08 5.55 -2.99
CA LEU A 151 -13.55 5.76 -1.62
C LEU A 151 -13.44 7.25 -1.25
N GLY A 152 -12.37 7.90 -1.67
CA GLY A 152 -12.18 9.34 -1.57
C GLY A 152 -12.32 9.88 -0.15
N LYS A 153 -12.86 11.11 -0.06
CA LYS A 153 -13.05 11.80 1.22
C LYS A 153 -14.32 11.36 1.97
N THR A 154 -15.21 10.65 1.33
CA THR A 154 -16.54 10.30 1.86
C THR A 154 -16.56 9.03 2.70
N ARG A 155 -15.65 8.10 2.45
CA ARG A 155 -15.56 6.80 3.13
C ARG A 155 -14.22 6.60 3.83
N LYS A 156 -13.81 7.60 4.62
CA LYS A 156 -12.54 7.56 5.38
C LYS A 156 -12.53 6.55 6.52
N ASP A 157 -13.67 6.03 6.90
CA ASP A 157 -13.83 4.99 7.91
C ASP A 157 -13.39 3.61 7.42
N VAL A 158 -13.30 3.40 6.11
CA VAL A 158 -12.80 2.14 5.53
C VAL A 158 -11.30 2.05 5.71
N ARG A 159 -10.83 1.03 6.40
CA ARG A 159 -9.40 0.72 6.56
C ARG A 159 -8.94 -0.16 5.41
N MET A 160 -7.94 0.27 4.68
CA MET A 160 -7.30 -0.54 3.65
C MET A 160 -5.97 -1.07 4.19
N VAL A 161 -5.70 -2.35 3.96
CA VAL A 161 -4.53 -3.04 4.54
C VAL A 161 -3.90 -3.95 3.50
N SER A 162 -2.60 -3.82 3.30
CA SER A 162 -1.79 -4.78 2.55
C SER A 162 -0.79 -5.44 3.48
N ILE A 163 -0.80 -6.77 3.57
CA ILE A 163 0.08 -7.53 4.46
C ILE A 163 1.14 -8.21 3.62
N SER A 164 2.41 -7.99 3.99
CA SER A 164 3.51 -8.68 3.34
C SER A 164 3.55 -10.17 3.70
N ILE A 165 3.73 -11.01 2.69
CA ILE A 165 4.00 -12.44 2.83
C ILE A 165 5.50 -12.78 2.83
N ASP A 166 6.36 -11.76 2.69
CA ASP A 166 7.82 -11.88 2.61
C ASP A 166 8.52 -10.98 3.65
N PRO A 167 8.25 -11.15 4.96
CA PRO A 167 8.69 -10.23 5.99
C PRO A 167 10.21 -10.14 6.15
N GLU A 168 10.96 -11.14 5.69
CA GLU A 168 12.42 -11.14 5.72
C GLU A 168 13.00 -10.10 4.74
N ASN A 169 12.33 -9.85 3.62
CA ASN A 169 12.73 -8.84 2.65
C ASN A 169 11.95 -7.54 2.80
N ASP A 170 10.67 -7.60 3.14
CA ASP A 170 9.77 -6.47 3.25
C ASP A 170 9.85 -5.80 4.63
N THR A 171 10.99 -5.19 4.93
CA THR A 171 11.16 -4.39 6.15
C THR A 171 10.26 -3.15 6.15
N PRO A 172 9.96 -2.52 7.31
CA PRO A 172 9.21 -1.26 7.36
C PRO A 172 9.77 -0.19 6.41
N LYS A 173 11.09 -0.07 6.32
CA LYS A 173 11.75 0.85 5.38
C LYS A 173 11.40 0.56 3.93
N LYS A 174 11.47 -0.70 3.51
CA LYS A 174 11.10 -1.11 2.14
C LYS A 174 9.62 -0.92 1.85
N LEU A 175 8.76 -1.22 2.82
CA LEU A 175 7.33 -0.92 2.71
C LEU A 175 7.09 0.59 2.55
N LYS A 176 7.79 1.44 3.29
CA LYS A 176 7.69 2.89 3.17
C LYS A 176 8.11 3.40 1.80
N GLU A 177 9.19 2.87 1.24
CA GLU A 177 9.62 3.17 -0.13
C GLU A 177 8.55 2.72 -1.16
N TYR A 178 8.00 1.53 -0.96
CA TYR A 178 6.94 0.98 -1.81
C TYR A 178 5.65 1.81 -1.75
N THR A 179 5.21 2.22 -0.56
CA THR A 179 4.01 3.05 -0.37
C THR A 179 4.16 4.42 -1.03
N ALA A 180 5.33 5.06 -0.90
CA ALA A 180 5.62 6.34 -1.54
C ALA A 180 5.55 6.23 -3.08
N LYS A 181 6.15 5.17 -3.64
CA LYS A 181 6.12 4.92 -5.10
C LYS A 181 4.71 4.67 -5.64
N ASN A 182 3.82 4.09 -4.84
CA ASN A 182 2.47 3.70 -5.24
C ASN A 182 1.38 4.69 -4.78
N MET A 183 1.75 5.90 -4.34
CA MET A 183 0.83 6.98 -3.94
C MET A 183 -0.20 6.53 -2.88
N VAL A 184 0.26 5.78 -1.89
CA VAL A 184 -0.57 5.25 -0.81
C VAL A 184 -1.00 6.38 0.12
N GLY A 185 -2.31 6.55 0.33
CA GLY A 185 -2.88 7.56 1.22
C GLY A 185 -3.10 7.06 2.65
N ALA A 186 -3.51 7.98 3.53
CA ALA A 186 -3.57 7.75 4.97
C ALA A 186 -4.52 6.63 5.44
N GLN A 187 -5.50 6.21 4.63
CA GLN A 187 -6.44 5.14 4.97
C GLN A 187 -5.95 3.74 4.58
N TRP A 188 -4.79 3.65 3.94
CA TRP A 188 -4.21 2.41 3.47
C TRP A 188 -2.84 2.18 4.08
N THR A 189 -2.70 1.13 4.87
CA THR A 189 -1.51 0.77 5.66
C THR A 189 -0.90 -0.51 5.12
N PHE A 190 0.42 -0.56 5.07
CA PHE A 190 1.18 -1.76 4.72
C PHE A 190 1.79 -2.37 5.97
N LEU A 191 1.62 -3.67 6.15
CA LEU A 191 2.06 -4.39 7.34
C LEU A 191 3.10 -5.45 7.01
N THR A 192 4.08 -5.56 7.87
CA THR A 192 5.08 -6.65 7.94
C THR A 192 5.24 -7.13 9.37
N GLY A 193 6.16 -8.03 9.66
CA GLY A 193 6.37 -8.49 11.03
C GLY A 193 7.43 -9.58 11.13
N SER A 194 7.37 -10.42 12.17
CA SER A 194 8.15 -11.64 12.21
C SER A 194 7.61 -12.66 11.20
N LEU A 195 8.46 -13.58 10.75
CA LEU A 195 8.04 -14.66 9.86
C LEU A 195 6.89 -15.47 10.50
N GLU A 196 6.99 -15.77 11.79
CA GLU A 196 5.96 -16.50 12.54
C GLU A 196 4.60 -15.78 12.49
N ASN A 197 4.57 -14.47 12.80
CA ASN A 197 3.33 -13.70 12.81
C ASN A 197 2.74 -13.54 11.39
N SER A 198 3.59 -13.33 10.39
CA SER A 198 3.15 -13.28 8.98
C SER A 198 2.52 -14.60 8.55
N LEU A 199 3.17 -15.73 8.86
CA LEU A 199 2.64 -17.07 8.56
C LEU A 199 1.33 -17.36 9.31
N ALA A 200 1.23 -16.94 10.58
CA ALA A 200 0.00 -17.12 11.37
C ALA A 200 -1.20 -16.40 10.71
N VAL A 201 -0.98 -15.16 10.25
CA VAL A 201 -2.04 -14.39 9.56
C VAL A 201 -2.37 -15.00 8.19
N GLN A 202 -1.37 -15.35 7.39
CA GLN A 202 -1.59 -15.99 6.09
C GLN A 202 -2.41 -17.29 6.22
N LYS A 203 -2.05 -18.15 7.19
CA LYS A 203 -2.77 -19.41 7.44
C LYS A 203 -4.19 -19.17 7.91
N ALA A 204 -4.40 -18.21 8.82
CA ALA A 204 -5.73 -17.86 9.34
C ALA A 204 -6.69 -17.40 8.24
N PHE A 205 -6.18 -16.68 7.23
CA PHE A 205 -6.98 -16.24 6.07
C PHE A 205 -6.97 -17.24 4.89
N GLY A 206 -6.33 -18.40 5.02
CA GLY A 206 -6.20 -19.38 3.93
C GLY A 206 -5.46 -18.80 2.70
N ALA A 207 -4.51 -17.88 2.96
CA ALA A 207 -3.72 -17.21 1.93
C ALA A 207 -2.29 -17.79 1.82
N PHE A 208 -1.90 -18.71 2.71
CA PHE A 208 -0.59 -19.35 2.70
C PHE A 208 -0.49 -20.33 1.52
N ALA A 209 0.47 -20.12 0.65
CA ALA A 209 0.67 -20.93 -0.58
C ALA A 209 1.95 -21.81 -0.54
N GLY A 210 2.60 -21.93 0.62
CA GLY A 210 3.92 -22.58 0.75
C GLY A 210 5.02 -21.64 0.28
N GLU A 211 5.21 -21.52 -1.03
CA GLU A 211 6.17 -20.61 -1.63
C GLU A 211 5.51 -19.29 -2.08
N LYS A 212 6.19 -18.16 -1.85
CA LYS A 212 5.65 -16.83 -2.19
C LYS A 212 5.31 -16.65 -3.67
N MET A 213 6.01 -17.34 -4.56
CA MET A 213 5.74 -17.29 -6.01
C MET A 213 4.43 -17.98 -6.41
N ASN A 214 3.90 -18.85 -5.56
CA ASN A 214 2.61 -19.51 -5.76
C ASN A 214 1.43 -18.70 -5.16
N HIS A 215 1.71 -17.50 -4.64
CA HIS A 215 0.71 -16.62 -4.07
C HIS A 215 -0.39 -16.29 -5.09
N LYS A 216 -1.64 -16.47 -4.67
CA LYS A 216 -2.82 -16.17 -5.49
C LYS A 216 -3.34 -14.75 -5.20
N PRO A 217 -3.89 -14.05 -6.19
CA PRO A 217 -4.55 -12.77 -5.96
C PRO A 217 -5.84 -13.00 -5.16
N VAL A 218 -5.89 -12.49 -3.94
CA VAL A 218 -7.06 -12.58 -3.06
C VAL A 218 -7.29 -11.24 -2.37
N THR A 219 -8.54 -10.78 -2.38
CA THR A 219 -9.00 -9.61 -1.63
C THR A 219 -10.03 -10.05 -0.60
N PHE A 220 -9.90 -9.53 0.60
CA PHE A 220 -10.81 -9.79 1.71
C PHE A 220 -11.54 -8.49 2.09
N ILE A 221 -12.85 -8.55 2.25
CA ILE A 221 -13.66 -7.42 2.63
C ILE A 221 -14.46 -7.77 3.88
N LYS A 222 -14.38 -6.93 4.89
CA LYS A 222 -15.18 -7.02 6.11
C LYS A 222 -16.02 -5.77 6.25
N ALA A 223 -17.32 -5.91 6.35
CA ALA A 223 -18.18 -4.81 6.70
C ALA A 223 -18.20 -4.61 8.24
N LYS A 224 -18.52 -3.38 8.68
CA LYS A 224 -18.67 -3.07 10.10
C LYS A 224 -19.70 -3.99 10.76
N GLY A 225 -19.38 -4.58 11.89
CA GLY A 225 -20.32 -5.38 12.71
C GLY A 225 -20.61 -6.78 12.16
N THR A 226 -19.85 -7.33 11.21
CA THR A 226 -20.06 -8.70 10.65
C THR A 226 -19.42 -9.82 11.49
N GLY A 227 -18.93 -9.53 12.69
CA GLY A 227 -18.29 -10.54 13.55
C GLY A 227 -17.06 -11.16 12.89
N SER A 228 -17.05 -12.50 12.73
CA SER A 228 -15.97 -13.24 12.06
C SER A 228 -16.13 -13.36 10.53
N GLN A 229 -17.25 -12.87 9.97
CA GLN A 229 -17.56 -13.03 8.55
C GLN A 229 -16.80 -12.02 7.68
N TRP A 230 -16.25 -12.52 6.59
CA TRP A 230 -15.56 -11.78 5.55
C TRP A 230 -16.04 -12.23 4.18
N LEU A 231 -16.10 -11.32 3.24
CA LEU A 231 -16.16 -11.68 1.83
C LEU A 231 -14.74 -11.93 1.33
N ARG A 232 -14.51 -13.10 0.78
CA ARG A 232 -13.27 -13.49 0.08
C ARG A 232 -13.51 -13.41 -1.43
N MET A 233 -12.68 -12.65 -2.11
CA MET A 233 -12.68 -12.51 -3.57
C MET A 233 -11.38 -13.09 -4.10
N GLU A 234 -11.44 -14.20 -4.86
CA GLU A 234 -10.27 -14.84 -5.47
C GLU A 234 -10.20 -14.48 -6.95
N GLY A 235 -9.05 -13.99 -7.39
CA GLY A 235 -8.81 -13.50 -8.73
C GLY A 235 -8.46 -12.01 -8.77
N LEU A 236 -8.17 -11.51 -9.98
CA LEU A 236 -7.83 -10.10 -10.21
C LEU A 236 -9.10 -9.28 -10.43
N ALA A 237 -9.83 -9.01 -9.35
CA ALA A 237 -10.99 -8.14 -9.39
C ALA A 237 -10.58 -6.68 -9.69
N GLU A 238 -11.40 -5.97 -10.44
CA GLU A 238 -11.24 -4.53 -10.69
C GLU A 238 -11.76 -3.69 -9.51
N ALA A 239 -11.29 -2.45 -9.39
CA ALA A 239 -11.67 -1.55 -8.30
C ALA A 239 -13.20 -1.34 -8.20
N GLY A 240 -13.89 -1.23 -9.33
CA GLY A 240 -15.36 -1.11 -9.36
C GLY A 240 -16.06 -2.36 -8.83
N GLN A 241 -15.51 -3.55 -9.10
CA GLN A 241 -16.06 -4.81 -8.62
C GLN A 241 -15.86 -4.96 -7.10
N ILE A 242 -14.68 -4.60 -6.58
CA ILE A 242 -14.39 -4.61 -5.13
C ILE A 242 -15.37 -3.70 -4.39
N LEU A 243 -15.59 -2.48 -4.90
CA LEU A 243 -16.50 -1.52 -4.28
C LEU A 243 -17.97 -1.97 -4.37
N ASN A 244 -18.38 -2.56 -5.49
CA ASN A 244 -19.73 -3.10 -5.65
C ASN A 244 -20.00 -4.25 -4.67
N GLU A 245 -19.04 -5.14 -4.47
CA GLU A 245 -19.16 -6.20 -3.46
C GLU A 245 -19.21 -5.63 -2.02
N TYR A 246 -18.42 -4.61 -1.74
CA TYR A 246 -18.46 -3.90 -0.47
C TYR A 246 -19.84 -3.25 -0.23
N ASP A 247 -20.37 -2.56 -1.23
CA ASP A 247 -21.70 -1.89 -1.13
C ASP A 247 -22.82 -2.91 -0.89
N LYS A 248 -22.80 -4.07 -1.55
CA LYS A 248 -23.73 -5.17 -1.28
C LYS A 248 -23.66 -5.65 0.17
N LEU A 249 -22.44 -5.78 0.74
CA LEU A 249 -22.26 -6.18 2.14
C LEU A 249 -22.79 -5.15 3.13
N VAL A 250 -22.78 -3.87 2.79
CA VAL A 250 -23.28 -2.79 3.66
C VAL A 250 -24.80 -2.64 3.52
N MET A 251 -25.36 -2.84 2.33
CA MET A 251 -26.81 -2.71 2.09
C MET A 251 -27.62 -3.91 2.59
N ASN A 252 -27.04 -5.09 2.68
CA ASN A 252 -27.70 -6.33 3.13
C ASN A 252 -27.67 -6.55 4.65
N LYS A 253 -27.53 -5.47 5.44
CA LYS A 253 -27.53 -5.50 6.92
C LYS A 253 -28.87 -5.11 7.53
#